data_e49585005254990297a649d043118d29
#
_entry.id   e49585005254990297a649d043118d29
#
_cell.length_a   1.000
_cell.length_b   1.000
_cell.length_c   1.000
_cell.angle_alpha   90.00
_cell.angle_beta   90.00
_cell.angle_gamma   90.00
#
_symmetry.space_group_name_H-M   'P 1'
#
loop_
_entity.id
_entity.type
_entity.pdbx_description
1 polymer ?
#
loop_
_entity_poly.entity_id
_entity_poly.type
_entity_poly.pdbx_seq_one_letter_code
_entity_poly.pdbx_strand_id
1 'polypeptide(L)'
;HLATSNPPQSPVAWASFATGLDPGGHGIFDFLRRAPDSYAIDFSIAEQEPPSMELPLFGYRIPLNEGVLRNRRQGTPFWLDAEHSGQRATVLRVPVTYPPDPVSHMISGMGVPDLLGTQGTYTLLATRPMPGAESGGRVLLAPVDEDGIVRSQLDGPAHPFDTEAPPLSLPMQL
;
A
#
# COMPACT_ATOMS: atom_id res chain seq x y z
N HIS A 1 21.27 -7.89 -21.53
CA HIS A 1 20.64 -6.60 -21.28
C HIS A 1 19.16 -6.71 -21.64
N LEU A 2 18.26 -6.60 -20.66
CA LEU A 2 16.82 -6.56 -20.91
C LEU A 2 16.39 -5.10 -21.06
N ALA A 3 15.63 -4.81 -22.12
CA ALA A 3 14.98 -3.52 -22.25
C ALA A 3 13.83 -3.42 -21.23
N THR A 4 13.52 -2.21 -20.79
CA THR A 4 12.36 -1.97 -19.96
C THR A 4 11.07 -1.93 -20.78
N SER A 5 9.92 -1.94 -20.09
CA SER A 5 8.59 -1.76 -20.70
C SER A 5 8.43 -0.37 -21.34
N ASN A 6 7.40 -0.23 -22.18
CA ASN A 6 6.94 1.06 -22.65
C ASN A 6 5.46 1.25 -22.27
N PRO A 7 5.13 2.21 -21.34
CA PRO A 7 6.01 3.22 -20.77
C PRO A 7 7.03 2.65 -19.75
N PRO A 8 8.17 3.33 -19.53
CA PRO A 8 9.24 2.86 -18.66
C PRO A 8 8.97 3.22 -17.17
N GLN A 9 7.83 2.80 -16.66
CA GLN A 9 7.39 3.00 -15.29
C GLN A 9 7.59 1.72 -14.47
N SER A 10 7.97 1.88 -13.20
CA SER A 10 8.21 0.72 -12.33
C SER A 10 7.04 -0.26 -12.25
N PRO A 11 5.78 0.17 -12.03
CA PRO A 11 4.67 -0.77 -11.95
C PRO A 11 4.44 -1.52 -13.26
N VAL A 12 4.65 -0.86 -14.40
CA VAL A 12 4.50 -1.45 -15.71
C VAL A 12 5.58 -2.52 -15.97
N ALA A 13 6.85 -2.16 -15.72
CA ALA A 13 7.97 -3.05 -15.91
C ALA A 13 7.88 -4.30 -15.02
N TRP A 14 7.49 -4.13 -13.76
CA TRP A 14 7.35 -5.25 -12.84
C TRP A 14 6.13 -6.12 -13.11
N ALA A 15 5.03 -5.55 -13.61
CA ALA A 15 3.89 -6.32 -14.08
C ALA A 15 4.27 -7.15 -15.32
N SER A 16 4.98 -6.56 -16.27
CA SER A 16 5.51 -7.29 -17.45
C SER A 16 6.50 -8.37 -17.05
N PHE A 17 7.41 -8.09 -16.12
CA PHE A 17 8.35 -9.08 -15.59
C PHE A 17 7.63 -10.28 -14.96
N ALA A 18 6.62 -9.99 -14.14
CA ALA A 18 5.88 -11.02 -13.42
C ALA A 18 5.08 -11.95 -14.34
N THR A 19 4.47 -11.40 -15.37
CA THR A 19 3.49 -12.12 -16.20
C THR A 19 3.99 -12.50 -17.59
N GLY A 20 5.09 -11.89 -18.07
CA GLY A 20 5.53 -12.02 -19.44
C GLY A 20 4.64 -11.29 -20.46
N LEU A 21 3.64 -10.54 -20.00
CA LEU A 21 2.70 -9.80 -20.84
C LEU A 21 3.18 -8.35 -21.07
N ASP A 22 2.69 -7.74 -22.12
CA ASP A 22 2.81 -6.30 -22.35
C ASP A 22 1.78 -5.52 -21.51
N PRO A 23 1.85 -4.18 -21.48
CA PRO A 23 0.90 -3.36 -20.72
C PRO A 23 -0.57 -3.56 -21.11
N GLY A 24 -0.84 -3.85 -22.37
CA GLY A 24 -2.19 -4.18 -22.86
C GLY A 24 -2.70 -5.50 -22.28
N GLY A 25 -1.80 -6.48 -22.10
CA GLY A 25 -2.13 -7.79 -21.55
C GLY A 25 -2.28 -7.79 -20.03
N HIS A 26 -1.42 -7.09 -19.27
CA HIS A 26 -1.52 -7.06 -17.81
C HIS A 26 -2.32 -5.88 -17.25
N GLY A 27 -2.70 -4.90 -18.08
CA GLY A 27 -3.60 -3.81 -17.70
C GLY A 27 -2.99 -2.70 -16.84
N ILE A 28 -1.68 -2.71 -16.58
CA ILE A 28 -0.99 -1.69 -15.78
C ILE A 28 -0.18 -0.78 -16.71
N PHE A 29 -0.52 0.51 -16.75
CA PHE A 29 0.12 1.48 -17.64
C PHE A 29 0.91 2.57 -16.90
N ASP A 30 0.60 2.79 -15.61
CA ASP A 30 1.24 3.79 -14.75
C ASP A 30 0.91 3.50 -13.28
N PHE A 31 1.41 4.32 -12.36
CA PHE A 31 1.01 4.31 -10.95
C PHE A 31 -0.46 4.68 -10.76
N LEU A 32 -0.94 5.58 -11.58
CA LEU A 32 -2.30 6.11 -11.52
C LEU A 32 -3.06 5.74 -12.79
N ARG A 33 -4.36 5.55 -12.63
CA ARG A 33 -5.30 5.35 -13.72
C ARG A 33 -6.48 6.31 -13.58
N ARG A 34 -7.16 6.55 -14.65
CA ARG A 34 -8.44 7.23 -14.64
C ARG A 34 -9.55 6.18 -14.55
N ALA A 35 -10.43 6.33 -13.57
CA ALA A 35 -11.62 5.48 -13.46
C ALA A 35 -12.54 5.73 -14.66
N PRO A 36 -12.95 4.69 -15.42
CA PRO A 36 -13.73 4.87 -16.64
C PRO A 36 -15.06 5.58 -16.42
N ASP A 37 -15.69 5.32 -15.28
CA ASP A 37 -17.07 5.74 -14.98
C ASP A 37 -17.14 7.17 -14.47
N SER A 38 -16.12 7.64 -13.77
CA SER A 38 -16.13 8.93 -13.06
C SER A 38 -15.03 9.89 -13.50
N TYR A 39 -14.06 9.43 -14.29
CA TYR A 39 -12.83 10.15 -14.62
C TYR A 39 -11.97 10.53 -13.40
N ALA A 40 -12.30 10.03 -12.22
CA ALA A 40 -11.51 10.22 -11.03
C ALA A 40 -10.14 9.54 -11.16
N ILE A 41 -9.16 10.10 -10.49
CA ILE A 41 -7.83 9.48 -10.40
C ILE A 41 -7.90 8.35 -9.38
N ASP A 42 -7.41 7.18 -9.76
CA ASP A 42 -7.41 5.98 -8.95
C ASP A 42 -6.04 5.30 -9.03
N PHE A 43 -5.72 4.46 -8.03
CA PHE A 43 -4.46 3.74 -7.99
C PHE A 43 -4.48 2.53 -8.92
N SER A 44 -3.44 2.38 -9.76
CA SER A 44 -3.43 1.35 -10.82
C SER A 44 -3.14 -0.06 -10.30
N ILE A 45 -2.41 -0.20 -9.19
CA ILE A 45 -1.80 -1.47 -8.79
C ILE A 45 -2.81 -2.35 -8.04
N ALA A 46 -3.51 -1.75 -7.08
CA ALA A 46 -4.45 -2.48 -6.23
C ALA A 46 -5.78 -1.73 -6.12
N GLU A 47 -6.84 -2.48 -5.97
CA GLU A 47 -8.17 -1.99 -5.66
C GLU A 47 -8.47 -2.29 -4.21
N GLN A 48 -8.88 -1.28 -3.48
CA GLN A 48 -9.29 -1.40 -2.09
C GLN A 48 -10.60 -0.65 -1.90
N GLU A 49 -11.65 -1.39 -1.62
CA GLU A 49 -12.95 -0.84 -1.27
C GLU A 49 -13.32 -1.28 0.14
N PRO A 50 -13.69 -0.37 1.01
CA PRO A 50 -14.16 -0.73 2.35
C PRO A 50 -15.47 -1.52 2.27
N PRO A 51 -15.87 -2.21 3.35
CA PRO A 51 -17.19 -2.81 3.45
C PRO A 51 -18.28 -1.80 3.13
N SER A 52 -19.22 -2.19 2.27
CA SER A 52 -20.32 -1.33 1.84
C SER A 52 -21.54 -1.38 2.76
N MET A 53 -21.60 -2.39 3.64
CA MET A 53 -22.67 -2.59 4.60
C MET A 53 -22.09 -2.62 6.01
N GLU A 54 -22.52 -1.68 6.85
CA GLU A 54 -22.09 -1.58 8.24
C GLU A 54 -23.31 -1.48 9.16
N LEU A 55 -23.26 -2.17 10.29
CA LEU A 55 -24.25 -2.06 11.37
C LEU A 55 -23.67 -1.18 12.48
N PRO A 56 -24.21 0.03 12.71
CA PRO A 56 -23.83 0.82 13.86
C PRO A 56 -24.46 0.23 15.13
N LEU A 57 -23.64 -0.12 16.12
CA LEU A 57 -24.11 -0.70 17.39
C LEU A 57 -23.19 -0.24 18.53
N PHE A 58 -23.75 0.50 19.50
CA PHE A 58 -23.06 0.97 20.71
C PHE A 58 -21.72 1.70 20.44
N GLY A 59 -21.67 2.56 19.43
CA GLY A 59 -20.45 3.28 19.05
C GLY A 59 -19.50 2.50 18.11
N TYR A 60 -19.80 1.24 17.85
CA TYR A 60 -19.04 0.41 16.91
C TYR A 60 -19.70 0.38 15.53
N ARG A 61 -18.87 0.30 14.49
CA ARG A 61 -19.29 -0.04 13.13
C ARG A 61 -18.91 -1.49 12.85
N ILE A 62 -19.89 -2.36 12.76
CA ILE A 62 -19.69 -3.78 12.51
C ILE A 62 -19.89 -4.02 11.01
N PRO A 63 -18.86 -4.40 10.25
CA PRO A 63 -19.02 -4.70 8.83
C PRO A 63 -19.86 -5.97 8.67
N LEU A 64 -20.88 -5.91 7.82
CA LEU A 64 -21.74 -7.05 7.49
C LEU A 64 -21.31 -7.76 6.21
N ASN A 65 -20.38 -7.18 5.46
CA ASN A 65 -19.75 -7.79 4.29
C ASN A 65 -18.25 -7.49 4.30
N GLU A 66 -17.49 -8.28 3.56
CA GLU A 66 -16.06 -8.03 3.38
C GLU A 66 -15.86 -6.88 2.38
N GLY A 67 -14.82 -6.08 2.61
CA GLY A 67 -14.33 -5.13 1.62
C GLY A 67 -13.67 -5.83 0.45
N VAL A 68 -13.48 -5.12 -0.64
CA VAL A 68 -12.76 -5.62 -1.81
C VAL A 68 -11.29 -5.24 -1.68
N LEU A 69 -10.42 -6.25 -1.80
CA LEU A 69 -8.98 -6.06 -1.89
C LEU A 69 -8.44 -6.97 -2.96
N ARG A 70 -8.03 -6.41 -4.10
CA ARG A 70 -7.48 -7.20 -5.19
C ARG A 70 -6.37 -6.48 -5.93
N ASN A 71 -5.42 -7.26 -6.43
CA ASN A 71 -4.43 -6.78 -7.37
C ASN A 71 -5.10 -6.55 -8.74
N ARG A 72 -4.82 -5.41 -9.36
CA ARG A 72 -5.38 -5.08 -10.68
C ARG A 72 -4.57 -5.63 -11.84
N ARG A 73 -3.37 -6.16 -11.56
CA ARG A 73 -2.56 -6.84 -12.58
C ARG A 73 -3.30 -8.05 -13.11
N GLN A 74 -3.49 -8.10 -14.41
CA GLN A 74 -4.03 -9.26 -15.11
C GLN A 74 -2.89 -10.21 -15.48
N GLY A 75 -3.27 -11.46 -15.83
CA GLY A 75 -2.33 -12.53 -16.14
C GLY A 75 -1.79 -13.25 -14.90
N THR A 76 -1.24 -14.43 -15.14
CA THR A 76 -0.66 -15.29 -14.11
C THR A 76 0.82 -14.97 -13.95
N PRO A 77 1.32 -14.62 -12.76
CA PRO A 77 2.74 -14.43 -12.57
C PRO A 77 3.47 -15.78 -12.54
N PHE A 78 4.68 -15.82 -13.08
CA PHE A 78 5.46 -17.05 -13.27
C PHE A 78 5.72 -17.84 -11.97
N TRP A 79 5.72 -17.19 -10.83
CA TRP A 79 5.86 -17.88 -9.54
C TRP A 79 4.62 -18.71 -9.15
N LEU A 80 3.43 -18.33 -9.62
CA LEU A 80 2.22 -19.16 -9.48
C LEU A 80 2.31 -20.38 -10.38
N ASP A 81 2.83 -20.24 -11.60
CA ASP A 81 3.05 -21.37 -12.48
C ASP A 81 4.09 -22.35 -11.90
N ALA A 82 5.12 -21.81 -11.24
CA ALA A 82 6.09 -22.64 -10.50
C ALA A 82 5.41 -23.44 -9.37
N GLU A 83 4.59 -22.78 -8.54
CA GLU A 83 3.84 -23.46 -7.47
C GLU A 83 2.89 -24.54 -8.03
N HIS A 84 2.16 -24.25 -9.07
CA HIS A 84 1.27 -25.21 -9.73
C HIS A 84 2.04 -26.40 -10.32
N SER A 85 3.32 -26.20 -10.66
CA SER A 85 4.22 -27.25 -11.13
C SER A 85 4.92 -28.00 -9.99
N GLY A 86 4.55 -27.74 -8.73
CA GLY A 86 5.13 -28.38 -7.55
C GLY A 86 6.47 -27.78 -7.10
N GLN A 87 6.86 -26.63 -7.64
CA GLN A 87 8.05 -25.88 -7.22
C GLN A 87 7.66 -24.85 -6.16
N ARG A 88 8.31 -24.86 -5.00
CA ARG A 88 8.05 -23.84 -3.97
C ARG A 88 8.63 -22.49 -4.38
N ALA A 89 7.81 -21.47 -4.41
CA ALA A 89 8.22 -20.12 -4.71
C ALA A 89 8.42 -19.28 -3.44
N THR A 90 9.48 -18.48 -3.42
CA THR A 90 9.71 -17.46 -2.42
C THR A 90 9.86 -16.12 -3.12
N VAL A 91 8.90 -15.22 -2.91
CA VAL A 91 8.84 -13.91 -3.56
C VAL A 91 9.00 -12.81 -2.52
N LEU A 92 10.09 -12.06 -2.61
CA LEU A 92 10.42 -11.04 -1.60
C LEU A 92 10.46 -9.65 -2.22
N ARG A 93 9.58 -8.77 -1.74
CA ARG A 93 9.52 -7.34 -2.04
C ARG A 93 9.40 -7.00 -3.54
N VAL A 94 8.85 -7.90 -4.34
CA VAL A 94 8.57 -7.61 -5.75
C VAL A 94 7.43 -6.59 -5.83
N PRO A 95 7.60 -5.49 -6.59
CA PRO A 95 6.52 -4.52 -6.79
C PRO A 95 5.28 -5.11 -7.47
N VAL A 96 4.13 -4.46 -7.28
CA VAL A 96 2.84 -4.84 -7.90
C VAL A 96 2.36 -6.24 -7.47
N THR A 97 2.64 -6.61 -6.23
CA THR A 97 2.26 -7.92 -5.67
C THR A 97 1.35 -7.82 -4.45
N TYR A 98 0.66 -6.69 -4.28
CA TYR A 98 -0.30 -6.51 -3.20
C TYR A 98 -1.75 -6.52 -3.75
N PRO A 99 -2.68 -7.26 -3.11
CA PRO A 99 -2.45 -8.28 -2.08
C PRO A 99 -1.55 -9.43 -2.58
N PRO A 100 -0.88 -10.15 -1.67
CA PRO A 100 0.05 -11.21 -2.05
C PRO A 100 -0.63 -12.35 -2.78
N ASP A 101 0.04 -12.87 -3.80
CA ASP A 101 -0.38 -14.09 -4.50
C ASP A 101 -0.24 -15.31 -3.56
N PRO A 102 -1.08 -16.37 -3.70
CA PRO A 102 -1.05 -17.53 -2.84
C PRO A 102 0.09 -18.50 -3.22
N VAL A 103 1.31 -18.12 -2.83
CA VAL A 103 2.53 -18.94 -2.98
C VAL A 103 3.10 -19.31 -1.62
N SER A 104 4.06 -20.24 -1.58
CA SER A 104 4.64 -20.78 -0.35
C SER A 104 5.15 -19.69 0.59
N HIS A 105 5.87 -18.68 0.05
CA HIS A 105 6.37 -17.55 0.83
C HIS A 105 6.30 -16.27 0.01
N MET A 106 5.60 -15.26 0.50
CA MET A 106 5.52 -13.97 -0.17
C MET A 106 5.52 -12.80 0.81
N ILE A 107 6.35 -11.82 0.50
CA ILE A 107 6.31 -10.48 1.08
C ILE A 107 6.14 -9.51 -0.08
N SER A 108 4.99 -8.86 -0.15
CA SER A 108 4.69 -7.88 -1.17
C SER A 108 5.65 -6.68 -1.12
N GLY A 109 5.94 -6.13 -2.27
CA GLY A 109 6.81 -4.97 -2.43
C GLY A 109 6.03 -3.66 -2.56
N MET A 110 6.53 -2.77 -3.40
CA MET A 110 5.91 -1.47 -3.68
C MET A 110 4.44 -1.63 -4.10
N GLY A 111 3.57 -0.80 -3.52
CA GLY A 111 2.13 -0.84 -3.70
C GLY A 111 1.37 -1.37 -2.47
N VAL A 112 2.11 -1.77 -1.43
CA VAL A 112 1.50 -2.06 -0.11
C VAL A 112 1.14 -0.74 0.56
N PRO A 113 -0.06 -0.62 1.14
CA PRO A 113 -0.39 0.53 1.98
C PRO A 113 0.58 0.66 3.16
N ASP A 114 0.82 1.89 3.60
CA ASP A 114 1.57 2.15 4.82
C ASP A 114 0.75 1.84 6.09
N LEU A 115 1.35 2.07 7.26
CA LEU A 115 0.68 1.80 8.56
C LEU A 115 -0.60 2.61 8.77
N LEU A 116 -0.76 3.73 8.08
CA LEU A 116 -1.97 4.55 8.14
C LEU A 116 -3.01 4.13 7.10
N GLY A 117 -2.72 3.13 6.27
CA GLY A 117 -3.56 2.70 5.16
C GLY A 117 -3.46 3.61 3.94
N THR A 118 -2.49 4.53 3.90
CA THR A 118 -2.26 5.43 2.77
C THR A 118 -1.20 4.88 1.81
N GLN A 119 -1.01 5.54 0.67
CA GLN A 119 -0.07 5.11 -0.37
C GLN A 119 1.20 5.97 -0.34
N GLY A 120 1.99 5.81 0.74
CA GLY A 120 3.31 6.45 0.84
C GLY A 120 3.31 7.84 1.46
N THR A 121 2.36 8.14 2.36
CA THR A 121 2.41 9.36 3.18
C THR A 121 3.52 9.23 4.22
N TYR A 122 4.56 10.04 4.10
CA TYR A 122 5.66 10.02 5.05
C TYR A 122 5.33 10.82 6.33
N THR A 123 5.99 10.47 7.43
CA THR A 123 6.01 11.27 8.64
C THR A 123 7.43 11.77 8.88
N LEU A 124 7.61 13.09 8.89
CA LEU A 124 8.88 13.74 9.18
C LEU A 124 8.89 14.20 10.64
N LEU A 125 9.84 13.71 11.41
CA LEU A 125 10.13 14.23 12.73
C LEU A 125 11.14 15.38 12.60
N ALA A 126 10.73 16.57 12.98
CA ALA A 126 11.56 17.77 12.87
C ALA A 126 11.88 18.31 14.25
N THR A 127 13.14 18.62 14.53
CA THR A 127 13.57 19.25 15.80
C THR A 127 13.30 20.74 15.83
N ARG A 128 12.93 21.33 14.69
CA ARG A 128 12.58 22.74 14.53
C ARG A 128 11.47 22.90 13.48
N PRO A 129 10.67 23.98 13.54
CA PRO A 129 9.66 24.24 12.53
C PRO A 129 10.26 24.27 11.11
N MET A 130 9.59 23.59 10.16
CA MET A 130 9.97 23.52 8.76
C MET A 130 8.80 23.96 7.88
N PRO A 131 8.61 25.27 7.65
CA PRO A 131 7.52 25.75 6.79
C PRO A 131 7.63 25.19 5.37
N GLY A 132 6.51 24.72 4.81
CA GLY A 132 6.45 24.18 3.46
C GLY A 132 6.83 22.71 3.32
N ALA A 133 7.22 22.02 4.39
CA ALA A 133 7.51 20.59 4.35
C ALA A 133 6.26 19.68 4.42
N GLU A 134 5.08 20.27 4.51
CA GLU A 134 3.81 19.55 4.68
C GLU A 134 3.22 18.97 3.35
N SER A 135 3.86 19.25 2.24
CA SER A 135 3.39 18.77 0.94
C SER A 135 3.57 17.26 0.81
N GLY A 136 2.47 16.53 0.85
CA GLY A 136 2.45 15.06 0.65
C GLY A 136 2.81 14.22 1.87
N GLY A 137 2.97 14.82 3.05
CA GLY A 137 3.30 14.10 4.28
C GLY A 137 2.84 14.82 5.54
N ARG A 138 3.24 14.29 6.70
CA ARG A 138 2.99 14.88 8.02
C ARG A 138 4.32 15.36 8.61
N VAL A 139 4.33 16.54 9.20
CA VAL A 139 5.49 17.06 9.95
C VAL A 139 5.12 17.11 11.43
N LEU A 140 5.83 16.36 12.25
CA LEU A 140 5.69 16.37 13.70
C LEU A 140 6.89 17.08 14.31
N LEU A 141 6.62 18.11 15.11
CA LEU A 141 7.67 18.78 15.89
C LEU A 141 8.05 17.90 17.07
N ALA A 142 9.27 17.44 17.10
CA ALA A 142 9.82 16.57 18.13
C ALA A 142 11.18 17.12 18.58
N PRO A 143 11.20 18.06 19.55
CA PRO A 143 12.43 18.67 20.01
C PRO A 143 13.32 17.64 20.71
N VAL A 144 14.63 17.87 20.63
CA VAL A 144 15.62 17.09 21.39
C VAL A 144 15.54 17.55 22.85
N ASP A 145 15.45 16.61 23.77
CA ASP A 145 15.46 16.92 25.21
C ASP A 145 16.89 17.15 25.76
N GLU A 146 16.97 17.39 27.07
CA GLU A 146 18.25 17.65 27.76
C GLU A 146 19.23 16.48 27.70
N ASP A 147 18.71 15.26 27.54
CA ASP A 147 19.49 14.03 27.42
C ASP A 147 19.94 13.75 25.97
N GLY A 148 19.58 14.60 25.02
CA GLY A 148 19.87 14.42 23.60
C GLY A 148 18.91 13.46 22.90
N ILE A 149 17.77 13.12 23.52
CA ILE A 149 16.80 12.15 23.02
C ILE A 149 15.61 12.88 22.40
N VAL A 150 15.16 12.39 21.27
CA VAL A 150 13.89 12.81 20.65
C VAL A 150 12.80 11.82 21.08
N ARG A 151 11.78 12.33 21.77
CA ARG A 151 10.60 11.53 22.14
C ARG A 151 9.40 11.95 21.29
N SER A 152 8.76 10.97 20.70
CA SER A 152 7.62 11.18 19.82
C SER A 152 6.66 9.98 19.87
N GLN A 153 5.63 10.03 19.06
CA GLN A 153 4.69 8.93 18.88
C GLN A 153 4.62 8.58 17.39
N LEU A 154 4.59 7.29 17.10
CA LEU A 154 4.28 6.77 15.78
C LEU A 154 2.77 6.49 15.74
N ASP A 155 2.05 7.29 14.97
CA ASP A 155 0.62 7.10 14.79
C ASP A 155 0.36 5.93 13.85
N GLY A 156 -0.60 5.10 14.23
CA GLY A 156 -1.12 4.01 13.45
C GLY A 156 -2.49 4.32 12.85
N PRO A 157 -3.18 3.31 12.31
CA PRO A 157 -4.51 3.47 11.74
C PRO A 157 -5.55 3.81 12.81
N ALA A 158 -6.66 4.40 12.35
CA ALA A 158 -7.85 4.54 13.18
C ALA A 158 -8.36 3.14 13.59
N HIS A 159 -9.06 3.07 14.73
CA HIS A 159 -9.64 1.82 15.17
C HIS A 159 -10.66 1.31 14.12
N PRO A 160 -10.57 0.06 13.66
CA PRO A 160 -11.35 -0.41 12.51
C PRO A 160 -12.86 -0.48 12.78
N PHE A 161 -13.25 -0.61 14.03
CA PHE A 161 -14.66 -0.80 14.43
C PHE A 161 -15.19 0.30 15.34
N ASP A 162 -14.37 0.85 16.22
CA ASP A 162 -14.77 1.89 17.19
C ASP A 162 -14.43 3.27 16.61
N THR A 163 -15.46 4.05 16.31
CA THR A 163 -15.33 5.38 15.71
C THR A 163 -14.93 6.47 16.70
N GLU A 164 -15.08 6.19 17.99
CA GLU A 164 -14.76 7.13 19.09
C GLU A 164 -13.38 6.86 19.69
N ALA A 165 -12.83 5.68 19.44
CA ALA A 165 -11.49 5.34 19.92
C ALA A 165 -10.42 6.20 19.23
N PRO A 166 -9.42 6.68 19.98
CA PRO A 166 -8.29 7.36 19.37
C PRO A 166 -7.52 6.40 18.45
N PRO A 167 -6.83 6.90 17.42
CA PRO A 167 -5.94 6.10 16.60
C PRO A 167 -4.92 5.36 17.46
N LEU A 168 -4.51 4.18 17.03
CA LEU A 168 -3.42 3.46 17.67
C LEU A 168 -2.14 4.30 17.60
N SER A 169 -1.37 4.33 18.67
CA SER A 169 -0.07 5.00 18.66
C SER A 169 0.94 4.21 19.49
N LEU A 170 2.20 4.28 19.07
CA LEU A 170 3.32 3.69 19.77
C LEU A 170 4.30 4.78 20.20
N PRO A 171 4.74 4.81 21.47
CA PRO A 171 5.80 5.72 21.89
C PRO A 171 7.11 5.35 21.19
N MET A 172 7.84 6.37 20.75
CA MET A 172 9.10 6.21 20.03
C MET A 172 10.17 7.10 20.67
N GLN A 173 11.38 6.58 20.74
CA GLN A 173 12.57 7.30 21.17
C GLN A 173 13.67 7.13 20.11
N LEU A 174 14.33 8.20 19.78
CA LEU A 174 15.44 8.29 18.82
C LEU A 174 16.63 9.00 19.45
#